data_35c103c8a427c0492504518422e7a3dd
#
_entry.id   35c103c8a427c0492504518422e7a3dd
#
_cell.length_a   1.000
_cell.length_b   1.000
_cell.length_c   1.000
_cell.angle_alpha   90.00
_cell.angle_beta   90.00
_cell.angle_gamma   90.00
#
_symmetry.space_group_name_H-M   'P 1'
#
loop_
_entity.id
_entity.type
_entity.pdbx_description
1 polymer ?
#
loop_
_entity_poly.entity_id
_entity_poly.type
_entity_poly.pdbx_seq_one_letter_code
_entity_poly.pdbx_strand_id
1 'polypeptide(L)'
;MRTRGSLSGPLVLILVGFVFLLRTISPNFRVTDLIARDWPYLLILWGFVSLIEVYIRFRSPGPIPRNGVSGGGWVTVVFLALIGSAFYQWQNPSNFLQRIGFESGIDAFGEEHQYPVEAVSRVTIPTARIIFEDFRGDAKISGADTTTVTVNGQKTIGSFNPQDADKANSQTPVEVIAEGDTVTIRCHQDHGDTRTSVSTNLDVTVPKGATIQASDSRGSIDVSSLNGDIELTGGTLDDVRLGDIGGNVRLEAHSTQSIHCNNIKGTIDLRGRGADVELENIAGPVSLGGDYTGTITLRGLAKTVRLQSMRTQLDARQINGYLRLERGSLDAKDLVGPIKLTTKATDVTLTGFSDALDLDVDRGDIELRPEHSPIGRIAVHARSGNIEFAVPAAAQFALVANTDNGEIDNQLGDALKENSQGRGSRLEGSIGAGPDVNLVTKHGSITVRKATGEESAEAKPTAMGTNR
;
A
#
# COMPACT_ATOMS: atom_id res chain seq x y z
N MET A 1 -38.00 24.29 40.14
CA MET A 1 -36.81 23.41 40.40
C MET A 1 -35.55 24.15 39.97
N ARG A 2 -34.77 24.66 40.93
CA ARG A 2 -33.48 25.32 40.62
C ARG A 2 -32.42 24.22 40.38
N THR A 3 -31.97 24.03 39.15
CA THR A 3 -30.82 23.21 38.83
C THR A 3 -29.58 23.89 39.40
N ARG A 4 -28.99 23.32 40.47
CA ARG A 4 -27.72 23.78 41.00
C ARG A 4 -26.66 23.47 39.94
N GLY A 5 -26.07 24.53 39.36
CA GLY A 5 -25.01 24.42 38.37
C GLY A 5 -23.79 23.68 38.93
N SER A 6 -23.08 22.94 38.07
CA SER A 6 -21.81 22.30 38.39
C SER A 6 -20.75 23.38 38.71
N LEU A 7 -19.98 23.19 39.78
CA LEU A 7 -18.85 24.05 40.16
C LEU A 7 -17.66 23.93 39.19
N SER A 8 -17.62 22.88 38.41
CA SER A 8 -16.48 22.60 37.50
C SER A 8 -16.35 23.63 36.37
N GLY A 9 -17.42 24.17 35.83
CA GLY A 9 -17.41 25.19 34.77
C GLY A 9 -16.76 26.51 35.20
N PRO A 10 -17.22 27.16 36.30
CA PRO A 10 -16.58 28.37 36.81
C PRO A 10 -15.13 28.18 37.16
N LEU A 11 -14.73 27.03 37.70
CA LEU A 11 -13.36 26.73 38.16
C LEU A 11 -12.41 26.61 36.93
N VAL A 12 -12.84 25.99 35.84
CA VAL A 12 -12.08 25.94 34.57
C VAL A 12 -11.89 27.34 33.99
N LEU A 13 -12.93 28.19 34.02
CA LEU A 13 -12.82 29.58 33.55
C LEU A 13 -11.81 30.40 34.37
N ILE A 14 -11.79 30.25 35.70
CA ILE A 14 -10.82 30.91 36.59
C ILE A 14 -9.41 30.40 36.27
N LEU A 15 -9.21 29.10 36.05
CA LEU A 15 -7.91 28.50 35.74
C LEU A 15 -7.39 29.01 34.39
N VAL A 16 -8.23 29.07 33.37
CA VAL A 16 -7.88 29.63 32.05
C VAL A 16 -7.53 31.11 32.17
N GLY A 17 -8.31 31.89 32.91
CA GLY A 17 -8.01 33.30 33.19
C GLY A 17 -6.68 33.50 33.91
N PHE A 18 -6.37 32.65 34.90
CA PHE A 18 -5.12 32.68 35.62
C PHE A 18 -3.90 32.36 34.76
N VAL A 19 -4.00 31.40 33.85
CA VAL A 19 -2.96 31.07 32.88
C VAL A 19 -2.69 32.26 31.93
N PHE A 20 -3.75 32.95 31.45
CA PHE A 20 -3.60 34.15 30.65
C PHE A 20 -3.01 35.33 31.43
N LEU A 21 -3.33 35.45 32.69
CA LEU A 21 -2.79 36.48 33.59
C LEU A 21 -1.31 36.25 33.85
N LEU A 22 -0.87 35.01 34.05
CA LEU A 22 0.55 34.65 34.17
C LEU A 22 1.35 35.01 32.89
N ARG A 23 0.77 34.88 31.73
CA ARG A 23 1.39 35.32 30.46
C ARG A 23 1.60 36.83 30.41
N THR A 24 0.66 37.60 30.99
CA THR A 24 0.73 39.08 30.99
C THR A 24 1.78 39.57 31.97
N ILE A 25 1.99 38.88 33.10
CA ILE A 25 2.93 39.29 34.15
C ILE A 25 4.35 38.80 33.83
N SER A 26 4.52 37.69 33.11
CA SER A 26 5.81 37.07 32.83
C SER A 26 5.95 36.78 31.35
N PRO A 27 6.52 37.69 30.52
CA PRO A 27 6.64 37.50 29.06
C PRO A 27 7.46 36.30 28.64
N ASN A 28 8.34 35.79 29.51
CA ASN A 28 9.16 34.59 29.25
C ASN A 28 8.43 33.26 29.58
N PHE A 29 7.18 33.32 30.07
CA PHE A 29 6.39 32.16 30.39
C PHE A 29 5.70 31.62 29.11
N ARG A 30 6.27 30.58 28.53
CA ARG A 30 5.73 29.92 27.34
C ARG A 30 4.54 29.03 27.71
N VAL A 31 3.34 29.61 27.73
CA VAL A 31 2.08 28.88 28.00
C VAL A 31 1.90 27.68 27.07
N THR A 32 2.40 27.78 25.83
CA THR A 32 2.36 26.70 24.83
C THR A 32 3.14 25.46 25.27
N ASP A 33 4.30 25.66 25.92
CA ASP A 33 5.14 24.54 26.38
C ASP A 33 4.52 23.85 27.61
N LEU A 34 3.88 24.62 28.47
CA LEU A 34 3.14 24.08 29.63
C LEU A 34 1.92 23.25 29.18
N ILE A 35 1.15 23.75 28.21
CA ILE A 35 -0.01 23.03 27.68
C ILE A 35 0.45 21.79 26.91
N ALA A 36 1.51 21.87 26.11
CA ALA A 36 1.99 20.76 25.31
C ALA A 36 2.58 19.62 26.15
N ARG A 37 3.29 19.96 27.23
CA ARG A 37 3.99 18.98 28.05
C ARG A 37 3.17 18.49 29.26
N ASP A 38 2.42 19.39 29.88
CA ASP A 38 1.81 19.14 31.18
C ASP A 38 0.27 18.99 31.12
N TRP A 39 -0.33 18.91 29.93
CA TRP A 39 -1.77 18.70 29.76
C TRP A 39 -2.34 17.48 30.50
N PRO A 40 -1.61 16.33 30.66
CA PRO A 40 -2.13 15.22 31.43
C PRO A 40 -2.38 15.57 32.88
N TYR A 41 -1.57 16.46 33.47
CA TYR A 41 -1.77 16.92 34.87
C TYR A 41 -3.06 17.74 35.03
N LEU A 42 -3.50 18.44 33.96
CA LEU A 42 -4.78 19.15 33.95
C LEU A 42 -5.97 18.18 34.02
N LEU A 43 -5.87 17.02 33.34
CA LEU A 43 -6.87 15.98 33.44
C LEU A 43 -6.93 15.35 34.83
N ILE A 44 -5.77 15.10 35.43
CA ILE A 44 -5.66 14.57 36.80
C ILE A 44 -6.27 15.56 37.81
N LEU A 45 -5.92 16.84 37.69
CA LEU A 45 -6.47 17.90 38.54
C LEU A 45 -8.00 18.00 38.40
N TRP A 46 -8.50 17.94 37.15
CA TRP A 46 -9.93 17.97 36.88
C TRP A 46 -10.64 16.72 37.45
N GLY A 47 -10.05 15.53 37.31
CA GLY A 47 -10.52 14.30 37.95
C GLY A 47 -10.62 14.43 39.48
N PHE A 48 -9.60 15.02 40.11
CA PHE A 48 -9.56 15.25 41.55
C PHE A 48 -10.67 16.22 42.01
N VAL A 49 -10.87 17.32 41.28
CA VAL A 49 -11.95 18.29 41.56
C VAL A 49 -13.33 17.62 41.40
N SER A 50 -13.52 16.80 40.38
CA SER A 50 -14.75 16.04 40.18
C SER A 50 -15.01 15.05 41.32
N LEU A 51 -13.97 14.42 41.83
CA LEU A 51 -14.04 13.47 42.95
C LEU A 51 -14.41 14.17 44.24
N ILE A 52 -13.85 15.37 44.53
CA ILE A 52 -14.22 16.23 45.64
C ILE A 52 -15.70 16.67 45.52
N GLU A 53 -16.15 17.05 44.32
CA GLU A 53 -17.56 17.42 44.10
C GLU A 53 -18.50 16.25 44.37
N VAL A 54 -18.17 15.03 43.97
CA VAL A 54 -18.90 13.81 44.28
C VAL A 54 -18.91 13.56 45.80
N TYR A 55 -17.75 13.70 46.48
CA TYR A 55 -17.63 13.50 47.92
C TYR A 55 -18.47 14.51 48.73
N ILE A 56 -18.46 15.80 48.35
CA ILE A 56 -19.27 16.84 48.99
C ILE A 56 -20.78 16.55 48.76
N ARG A 57 -21.17 16.07 47.57
CA ARG A 57 -22.57 15.68 47.26
C ARG A 57 -23.00 14.44 48.09
N PHE A 58 -22.09 13.51 48.35
CA PHE A 58 -22.39 12.33 49.17
C PHE A 58 -22.74 12.71 50.63
N ARG A 59 -22.21 13.84 51.16
CA ARG A 59 -22.50 14.36 52.50
C ARG A 59 -23.80 15.20 52.57
N SER A 60 -24.38 15.56 51.43
CA SER A 60 -25.62 16.36 51.42
C SER A 60 -26.86 15.46 51.21
N PRO A 61 -27.96 15.61 51.99
CA PRO A 61 -29.15 14.79 51.82
C PRO A 61 -29.87 15.17 50.52
N GLY A 62 -29.72 14.35 49.47
CA GLY A 62 -30.38 14.54 48.17
C GLY A 62 -30.27 13.27 47.29
N PRO A 63 -31.13 13.10 46.30
CA PRO A 63 -31.06 11.90 45.42
C PRO A 63 -29.74 11.85 44.68
N ILE A 64 -29.10 10.68 44.68
CA ILE A 64 -27.83 10.39 44.04
C ILE A 64 -28.06 10.41 42.51
N PRO A 65 -27.34 11.22 41.73
CA PRO A 65 -27.40 11.18 40.28
C PRO A 65 -26.86 9.84 39.77
N ARG A 66 -27.61 9.18 38.88
CA ARG A 66 -27.27 7.87 38.28
C ARG A 66 -26.02 7.85 37.40
N ASN A 67 -25.48 9.00 37.01
CA ASN A 67 -24.30 9.11 36.15
C ASN A 67 -23.24 9.95 36.87
N GLY A 68 -22.06 9.36 37.13
CA GLY A 68 -20.95 9.99 37.86
C GLY A 68 -20.32 11.21 37.15
N VAL A 69 -20.43 11.33 35.85
CA VAL A 69 -19.93 12.46 35.07
C VAL A 69 -21.05 12.93 34.12
N SER A 70 -21.33 14.24 34.10
CA SER A 70 -22.32 14.80 33.19
C SER A 70 -21.83 14.69 31.73
N GLY A 71 -22.77 14.59 30.76
CA GLY A 71 -22.41 14.55 29.34
C GLY A 71 -21.52 15.72 28.90
N GLY A 72 -21.70 16.93 29.51
CA GLY A 72 -20.79 18.06 29.29
C GLY A 72 -19.38 17.85 29.82
N GLY A 73 -19.21 17.10 30.92
CA GLY A 73 -17.90 16.75 31.44
C GLY A 73 -17.11 15.85 30.50
N TRP A 74 -17.75 14.88 29.88
CA TRP A 74 -17.12 14.02 28.86
C TRP A 74 -16.70 14.80 27.61
N VAL A 75 -17.54 15.74 27.13
CA VAL A 75 -17.19 16.64 26.02
C VAL A 75 -15.97 17.47 26.36
N THR A 76 -15.86 17.98 27.59
CA THR A 76 -14.69 18.78 28.03
C THR A 76 -13.40 17.93 28.08
N VAL A 77 -13.47 16.68 28.53
CA VAL A 77 -12.32 15.76 28.54
C VAL A 77 -11.82 15.47 27.15
N VAL A 78 -12.74 15.11 26.24
CA VAL A 78 -12.41 14.82 24.84
C VAL A 78 -11.83 16.07 24.16
N PHE A 79 -12.41 17.25 24.41
CA PHE A 79 -11.95 18.51 23.86
C PHE A 79 -10.54 18.90 24.36
N LEU A 80 -10.27 18.77 25.66
CA LEU A 80 -8.94 19.01 26.21
C LEU A 80 -7.90 18.01 25.71
N ALA A 81 -8.27 16.74 25.56
CA ALA A 81 -7.38 15.73 25.01
C ALA A 81 -7.04 16.00 23.54
N LEU A 82 -8.02 16.41 22.73
CA LEU A 82 -7.83 16.77 21.33
C LEU A 82 -6.95 18.03 21.17
N ILE A 83 -7.22 19.07 21.98
CA ILE A 83 -6.41 20.31 21.95
C ILE A 83 -5.00 20.05 22.44
N GLY A 84 -4.82 19.33 23.54
CA GLY A 84 -3.49 18.98 24.09
C GLY A 84 -2.67 18.17 23.08
N SER A 85 -3.33 17.19 22.44
CA SER A 85 -2.73 16.38 21.37
C SER A 85 -2.36 17.24 20.15
N ALA A 86 -3.24 18.15 19.69
CA ALA A 86 -2.97 19.02 18.55
C ALA A 86 -1.82 20.00 18.80
N PHE A 87 -1.73 20.58 20.01
CA PHE A 87 -0.62 21.47 20.39
C PHE A 87 0.71 20.73 20.52
N TYR A 88 0.70 19.54 21.09
CA TYR A 88 1.89 18.69 21.14
C TYR A 88 2.40 18.35 19.73
N GLN A 89 1.48 18.09 18.82
CA GLN A 89 1.74 17.77 17.42
C GLN A 89 2.33 18.97 16.65
N TRP A 90 1.87 20.17 16.93
CA TRP A 90 2.39 21.39 16.27
C TRP A 90 3.82 21.70 16.70
N GLN A 91 4.20 21.40 17.93
CA GLN A 91 5.58 21.60 18.42
C GLN A 91 6.55 20.49 17.97
N ASN A 92 6.06 19.30 17.62
CA ASN A 92 6.88 18.14 17.20
C ASN A 92 6.37 17.53 15.88
N PRO A 93 6.53 18.21 14.74
CA PRO A 93 5.93 17.80 13.48
C PRO A 93 6.49 16.49 12.89
N SER A 94 7.67 16.03 13.34
CA SER A 94 8.38 14.92 12.70
C SER A 94 8.03 13.52 13.22
N ASN A 95 7.26 13.35 14.29
CA ASN A 95 7.14 12.03 14.93
C ASN A 95 5.71 11.57 15.25
N PHE A 96 4.67 12.33 14.87
CA PHE A 96 3.31 11.97 15.30
C PHE A 96 2.69 10.86 14.45
N LEU A 97 2.86 10.91 13.13
CA LEU A 97 2.38 9.84 12.26
C LEU A 97 3.17 8.55 12.43
N GLN A 98 4.46 8.65 12.82
CA GLN A 98 5.25 7.49 13.24
C GLN A 98 4.87 6.96 14.63
N ARG A 99 4.33 7.77 15.54
CA ARG A 99 3.94 7.34 16.90
C ARG A 99 2.48 6.95 17.04
N ILE A 100 1.59 7.31 16.14
CA ILE A 100 0.22 6.78 16.01
C ILE A 100 0.13 5.75 14.88
N GLY A 101 1.09 5.72 13.97
CA GLY A 101 1.29 4.58 13.10
C GLY A 101 1.51 3.35 13.98
N PHE A 102 0.80 2.33 13.70
CA PHE A 102 0.86 1.00 14.27
C PHE A 102 2.26 0.34 14.33
N GLU A 103 3.34 1.11 14.13
CA GLU A 103 4.74 0.70 14.34
C GLU A 103 5.20 0.82 15.79
N SER A 104 4.55 1.62 16.59
CA SER A 104 4.62 1.44 18.02
C SER A 104 3.47 0.52 18.39
N GLY A 105 3.67 -0.78 18.25
CA GLY A 105 2.99 -1.67 19.17
C GLY A 105 3.19 -0.95 20.51
N ILE A 106 2.16 -0.30 21.03
CA ILE A 106 2.10 0.30 22.35
C ILE A 106 3.07 -0.53 23.16
N ASP A 107 3.82 0.04 24.10
CA ASP A 107 4.58 -0.69 25.13
C ASP A 107 3.69 -1.73 25.85
N ALA A 108 2.89 -2.45 25.08
CA ALA A 108 2.03 -3.54 25.50
C ALA A 108 2.86 -4.70 26.07
N PHE A 109 4.14 -4.72 25.70
CA PHE A 109 5.10 -5.72 26.15
C PHE A 109 6.26 -5.12 26.97
N GLY A 110 6.21 -3.83 27.38
CA GLY A 110 7.20 -3.18 28.22
C GLY A 110 8.40 -2.60 27.45
N GLU A 111 9.56 -2.54 28.09
CA GLU A 111 10.79 -2.02 27.49
C GLU A 111 11.40 -3.02 26.49
N GLU A 112 12.04 -2.50 25.44
CA GLU A 112 12.75 -3.29 24.44
C GLU A 112 14.18 -3.60 24.91
N HIS A 113 14.50 -4.88 24.96
CA HIS A 113 15.83 -5.40 25.27
C HIS A 113 16.46 -5.98 24.00
N GLN A 114 17.69 -5.56 23.69
CA GLN A 114 18.39 -5.98 22.51
C GLN A 114 19.48 -7.01 22.83
N TYR A 115 19.48 -8.12 22.10
CA TYR A 115 20.45 -9.19 22.23
C TYR A 115 21.11 -9.45 20.86
N PRO A 116 22.46 -9.51 20.81
CA PRO A 116 23.14 -9.86 19.58
C PRO A 116 22.87 -11.33 19.21
N VAL A 117 22.66 -11.60 17.93
CA VAL A 117 22.69 -12.96 17.38
C VAL A 117 24.15 -13.26 17.03
N GLU A 118 24.72 -14.28 17.64
CA GLU A 118 26.11 -14.68 17.33
C GLU A 118 26.26 -15.03 15.86
N ALA A 119 27.33 -14.55 15.24
CA ALA A 119 27.61 -14.83 13.83
C ALA A 119 27.90 -16.32 13.65
N VAL A 120 27.05 -16.98 12.87
CA VAL A 120 27.20 -18.41 12.52
C VAL A 120 27.51 -18.54 11.05
N SER A 121 28.57 -19.32 10.72
CA SER A 121 28.90 -19.65 9.34
C SER A 121 28.85 -21.16 9.12
N ARG A 122 28.25 -21.58 8.01
CA ARG A 122 28.16 -22.99 7.59
C ARG A 122 28.60 -23.12 6.14
N VAL A 123 29.45 -24.09 5.88
CA VAL A 123 29.85 -24.42 4.52
C VAL A 123 28.73 -25.17 3.82
N THR A 124 28.46 -24.83 2.57
CA THR A 124 27.37 -25.42 1.78
C THR A 124 27.78 -25.49 0.30
N ILE A 125 26.88 -26.02 -0.52
CA ILE A 125 27.06 -26.04 -1.99
C ILE A 125 26.54 -24.72 -2.62
N PRO A 126 26.98 -24.34 -3.81
CA PRO A 126 26.56 -23.10 -4.47
C PRO A 126 25.06 -23.01 -4.76
N THR A 127 24.37 -24.15 -4.87
CA THR A 127 22.93 -24.26 -5.17
C THR A 127 22.13 -24.75 -3.96
N ALA A 128 22.59 -24.45 -2.76
CA ALA A 128 21.92 -24.88 -1.53
C ALA A 128 20.50 -24.30 -1.39
N ARG A 129 19.66 -25.06 -0.72
CA ARG A 129 18.33 -24.61 -0.29
C ARG A 129 18.43 -24.00 1.10
N ILE A 130 18.03 -22.75 1.23
CA ILE A 130 18.02 -22.01 2.50
C ILE A 130 16.58 -21.92 2.99
N ILE A 131 16.28 -22.52 4.13
CA ILE A 131 14.94 -22.59 4.69
C ILE A 131 14.88 -21.74 5.96
N PHE A 132 13.93 -20.81 6.02
CA PHE A 132 13.61 -20.06 7.23
C PHE A 132 12.41 -20.70 7.91
N GLU A 133 12.58 -21.09 9.18
CA GLU A 133 11.53 -21.67 10.02
C GLU A 133 11.28 -20.82 11.26
N ASP A 134 10.01 -20.64 11.60
CA ASP A 134 9.55 -19.92 12.80
C ASP A 134 10.11 -18.50 12.89
N PHE A 135 10.21 -17.81 11.75
CA PHE A 135 10.87 -16.51 11.63
C PHE A 135 9.87 -15.36 11.82
N ARG A 136 10.21 -14.45 12.73
CA ARG A 136 9.51 -13.17 12.95
C ARG A 136 10.52 -12.06 13.10
N GLY A 137 10.42 -11.02 12.27
CA GLY A 137 11.33 -9.89 12.21
C GLY A 137 11.74 -9.60 10.77
N ASP A 138 12.84 -8.87 10.60
CA ASP A 138 13.30 -8.46 9.29
C ASP A 138 14.49 -9.31 8.85
N ALA A 139 14.41 -9.89 7.66
CA ALA A 139 15.50 -10.66 7.06
C ALA A 139 16.06 -9.92 5.84
N LYS A 140 17.35 -9.59 5.89
CA LYS A 140 18.10 -9.10 4.74
C LYS A 140 19.00 -10.21 4.22
N ILE A 141 18.74 -10.67 3.00
CA ILE A 141 19.41 -11.82 2.39
C ILE A 141 20.18 -11.34 1.15
N SER A 142 21.47 -11.55 1.12
CA SER A 142 22.35 -11.12 0.02
C SER A 142 23.08 -12.30 -0.60
N GLY A 143 22.95 -12.45 -1.92
CA GLY A 143 23.72 -13.44 -2.68
C GLY A 143 25.15 -12.99 -2.93
N ALA A 144 26.12 -13.83 -2.61
CA ALA A 144 27.54 -13.58 -2.82
C ALA A 144 28.23 -14.74 -3.54
N ASP A 145 29.40 -14.47 -4.12
CA ASP A 145 30.26 -15.51 -4.71
C ASP A 145 30.99 -16.26 -3.59
N THR A 146 30.27 -17.08 -2.84
CA THR A 146 30.74 -17.82 -1.69
C THR A 146 30.18 -19.25 -1.68
N THR A 147 30.82 -20.13 -0.90
CA THR A 147 30.29 -21.46 -0.57
C THR A 147 29.91 -21.59 0.89
N THR A 148 29.66 -20.47 1.54
CA THR A 148 29.26 -20.43 2.95
C THR A 148 27.98 -19.64 3.11
N VAL A 149 27.13 -20.07 4.02
CA VAL A 149 26.01 -19.30 4.54
C VAL A 149 26.47 -18.66 5.84
N THR A 150 26.37 -17.34 5.92
CA THR A 150 26.71 -16.58 7.14
C THR A 150 25.45 -15.89 7.62
N VAL A 151 25.11 -16.09 8.89
CA VAL A 151 23.95 -15.50 9.56
C VAL A 151 24.46 -14.69 10.74
N ASN A 152 24.06 -13.44 10.83
CA ASN A 152 24.26 -12.56 11.97
C ASN A 152 23.01 -11.71 12.17
N GLY A 153 22.93 -10.97 13.25
CA GLY A 153 21.79 -10.10 13.45
C GLY A 153 21.60 -9.64 14.88
N GLN A 154 20.39 -9.21 15.15
CA GLN A 154 19.98 -8.69 16.44
C GLN A 154 18.57 -9.15 16.78
N LYS A 155 18.37 -9.56 18.03
CA LYS A 155 17.07 -9.92 18.56
C LYS A 155 16.57 -8.79 19.46
N THR A 156 15.33 -8.37 19.27
CA THR A 156 14.62 -7.39 20.07
C THR A 156 13.53 -8.10 20.86
N ILE A 157 13.55 -7.99 22.18
CA ILE A 157 12.58 -8.61 23.07
C ILE A 157 11.89 -7.53 23.89
N GLY A 158 10.59 -7.35 23.69
CA GLY A 158 9.74 -6.50 24.52
C GLY A 158 9.32 -7.25 25.77
N SER A 159 9.60 -6.69 26.95
CA SER A 159 9.25 -7.28 28.26
C SER A 159 9.12 -6.21 29.35
N PHE A 160 8.22 -6.43 30.31
CA PHE A 160 8.09 -5.58 31.51
C PHE A 160 9.18 -5.83 32.54
N ASN A 161 9.92 -6.94 32.42
CA ASN A 161 10.95 -7.33 33.37
C ASN A 161 12.17 -7.87 32.59
N PRO A 162 13.39 -7.34 32.86
CA PRO A 162 14.61 -7.83 32.21
C PRO A 162 14.83 -9.33 32.35
N GLN A 163 14.44 -9.93 33.51
CA GLN A 163 14.56 -11.37 33.71
C GLN A 163 13.68 -12.19 32.77
N ASP A 164 12.49 -11.68 32.40
CA ASP A 164 11.61 -12.33 31.44
C ASP A 164 12.19 -12.18 30.03
N ALA A 165 12.84 -11.05 29.72
CA ALA A 165 13.57 -10.86 28.46
C ALA A 165 14.75 -11.84 28.33
N ASP A 166 15.58 -11.99 29.36
CA ASP A 166 16.70 -12.94 29.38
C ASP A 166 16.23 -14.38 29.19
N LYS A 167 15.13 -14.74 29.86
CA LYS A 167 14.49 -16.05 29.72
C LYS A 167 13.99 -16.26 28.29
N ALA A 168 13.27 -15.29 27.72
CA ALA A 168 12.77 -15.36 26.35
C ALA A 168 13.93 -15.48 25.34
N ASN A 169 15.02 -14.71 25.54
CA ASN A 169 16.22 -14.82 24.73
C ASN A 169 16.82 -16.22 24.72
N SER A 170 16.89 -16.87 25.89
CA SER A 170 17.40 -18.23 26.00
C SER A 170 16.48 -19.30 25.40
N GLN A 171 15.18 -19.05 25.36
CA GLN A 171 14.16 -19.97 24.83
C GLN A 171 13.99 -19.85 23.29
N THR A 172 14.47 -18.78 22.68
CA THR A 172 14.36 -18.51 21.25
C THR A 172 15.75 -18.41 20.59
N PRO A 173 16.61 -19.45 20.64
CA PRO A 173 17.91 -19.41 19.99
C PRO A 173 17.74 -19.34 18.46
N VAL A 174 18.71 -18.71 17.79
CA VAL A 174 18.82 -18.78 16.34
C VAL A 174 19.78 -19.92 16.00
N GLU A 175 19.27 -20.97 15.38
CA GLU A 175 20.01 -22.15 15.00
C GLU A 175 20.23 -22.20 13.49
N VAL A 176 21.45 -22.51 13.06
CA VAL A 176 21.79 -22.71 11.64
C VAL A 176 22.29 -24.14 11.46
N ILE A 177 21.44 -24.94 10.85
CA ILE A 177 21.65 -26.39 10.67
C ILE A 177 21.92 -26.66 9.19
N ALA A 178 23.08 -27.25 8.86
CA ALA A 178 23.44 -27.64 7.49
C ALA A 178 23.35 -29.15 7.33
N GLU A 179 22.47 -29.63 6.48
CA GLU A 179 22.26 -31.05 6.18
C GLU A 179 22.24 -31.26 4.66
N GLY A 180 23.30 -31.82 4.13
CA GLY A 180 23.43 -32.07 2.68
C GLY A 180 23.41 -30.80 1.85
N ASP A 181 22.39 -30.64 1.04
CA ASP A 181 22.15 -29.46 0.19
C ASP A 181 21.26 -28.39 0.83
N THR A 182 20.81 -28.62 2.06
CA THR A 182 19.85 -27.75 2.77
C THR A 182 20.52 -27.10 3.96
N VAL A 183 20.25 -25.81 4.14
CA VAL A 183 20.63 -25.03 5.35
C VAL A 183 19.35 -24.47 5.94
N THR A 184 19.00 -24.92 7.13
CA THR A 184 17.82 -24.44 7.87
C THR A 184 18.24 -23.40 8.91
N ILE A 185 17.61 -22.23 8.84
CA ILE A 185 17.72 -21.13 9.82
C ILE A 185 16.43 -21.14 10.64
N ARG A 186 16.53 -21.60 11.89
CA ARG A 186 15.37 -21.75 12.79
C ARG A 186 15.49 -20.74 13.93
N CYS A 187 14.43 -19.99 14.17
CA CYS A 187 14.41 -18.93 15.18
C CYS A 187 13.61 -19.26 16.45
N HIS A 188 12.90 -20.40 16.49
CA HIS A 188 12.12 -20.88 17.64
C HIS A 188 11.16 -19.85 18.26
N GLN A 189 10.60 -18.95 17.43
CA GLN A 189 9.78 -17.83 17.89
C GLN A 189 8.29 -18.20 18.09
N ASP A 190 7.89 -19.40 17.79
CA ASP A 190 6.55 -19.95 18.04
C ASP A 190 6.32 -20.31 19.52
N HIS A 191 7.39 -20.47 20.30
CA HIS A 191 7.40 -20.84 21.72
C HIS A 191 7.43 -19.65 22.69
N GLY A 192 7.26 -18.41 22.20
CA GLY A 192 7.29 -17.21 23.04
C GLY A 192 6.14 -17.20 24.06
N ASP A 193 6.45 -16.79 25.32
CA ASP A 193 5.44 -16.53 26.35
C ASP A 193 4.54 -15.37 25.89
N THR A 194 3.24 -15.43 26.19
CA THR A 194 2.26 -14.38 25.85
C THR A 194 2.57 -13.01 26.48
N ARG A 195 3.56 -12.95 27.38
CA ARG A 195 4.00 -11.74 28.08
C ARG A 195 5.21 -11.05 27.46
N THR A 196 5.81 -11.67 26.47
CA THR A 196 6.99 -11.15 25.77
C THR A 196 6.74 -11.13 24.26
N SER A 197 7.24 -10.11 23.58
CA SER A 197 7.32 -10.08 22.12
C SER A 197 8.75 -10.32 21.69
N VAL A 198 8.98 -11.22 20.74
CA VAL A 198 10.31 -11.53 20.22
C VAL A 198 10.32 -11.25 18.72
N SER A 199 11.24 -10.40 18.30
CA SER A 199 11.53 -10.11 16.88
C SER A 199 13.03 -10.31 16.63
N THR A 200 13.39 -10.92 15.53
CA THR A 200 14.80 -11.19 15.17
C THR A 200 15.11 -10.58 13.82
N ASN A 201 16.00 -9.62 13.78
CA ASN A 201 16.49 -9.02 12.54
C ASN A 201 17.76 -9.73 12.12
N LEU A 202 17.74 -10.34 10.92
CA LEU A 202 18.83 -11.16 10.41
C LEU A 202 19.46 -10.55 9.17
N ASP A 203 20.79 -10.48 9.16
CA ASP A 203 21.60 -10.27 7.96
C ASP A 203 22.19 -11.61 7.53
N VAL A 204 21.75 -12.10 6.36
CA VAL A 204 22.13 -13.42 5.86
C VAL A 204 22.86 -13.28 4.53
N THR A 205 24.07 -13.79 4.46
CA THR A 205 24.83 -13.91 3.22
C THR A 205 24.78 -15.36 2.75
N VAL A 206 24.36 -15.57 1.50
CA VAL A 206 24.19 -16.89 0.91
C VAL A 206 24.94 -17.01 -0.42
N PRO A 207 25.24 -18.21 -0.92
CA PRO A 207 25.72 -18.39 -2.29
C PRO A 207 24.72 -17.82 -3.31
N LYS A 208 25.19 -17.18 -4.37
CA LYS A 208 24.31 -16.60 -5.41
C LYS A 208 23.35 -17.59 -6.06
N GLY A 209 23.73 -18.85 -6.17
CA GLY A 209 22.87 -19.90 -6.73
C GLY A 209 21.88 -20.53 -5.75
N ALA A 210 21.85 -20.07 -4.50
CA ALA A 210 20.98 -20.64 -3.49
C ALA A 210 19.50 -20.36 -3.78
N THR A 211 18.62 -21.27 -3.36
CA THR A 211 17.18 -21.10 -3.36
C THR A 211 16.72 -20.71 -1.97
N ILE A 212 15.87 -19.70 -1.86
CA ILE A 212 15.32 -19.23 -0.58
C ILE A 212 13.90 -19.76 -0.41
N GLN A 213 13.61 -20.36 0.73
CA GLN A 213 12.28 -20.79 1.12
C GLN A 213 11.95 -20.26 2.51
N ALA A 214 10.77 -19.64 2.66
CA ALA A 214 10.26 -19.23 3.96
C ALA A 214 8.78 -19.55 4.05
N SER A 215 8.36 -20.12 5.17
CA SER A 215 6.98 -20.49 5.43
C SER A 215 6.49 -19.79 6.68
N ASP A 216 5.25 -19.28 6.64
CA ASP A 216 4.56 -18.65 7.77
C ASP A 216 5.37 -17.56 8.50
N SER A 217 6.27 -16.88 7.77
CA SER A 217 7.10 -15.80 8.28
C SER A 217 6.29 -14.53 8.55
N ARG A 218 6.80 -13.68 9.46
CA ARG A 218 6.21 -12.38 9.79
C ARG A 218 7.28 -11.30 9.82
N GLY A 219 6.97 -10.11 9.25
CA GLY A 219 7.88 -8.99 9.14
C GLY A 219 8.36 -8.77 7.71
N SER A 220 9.52 -8.15 7.53
CA SER A 220 10.02 -7.76 6.21
C SER A 220 11.07 -8.74 5.66
N ILE A 221 11.05 -8.95 4.36
CA ILE A 221 12.03 -9.79 3.65
C ILE A 221 12.66 -8.99 2.51
N ASP A 222 13.95 -8.76 2.58
CA ASP A 222 14.75 -8.10 1.56
C ASP A 222 15.74 -9.09 0.96
N VAL A 223 15.60 -9.46 -0.31
CA VAL A 223 16.51 -10.39 -1.00
C VAL A 223 17.14 -9.71 -2.20
N SER A 224 18.45 -9.80 -2.30
CA SER A 224 19.19 -9.18 -3.40
C SER A 224 20.29 -10.07 -3.96
N SER A 225 20.58 -9.87 -5.26
CA SER A 225 21.72 -10.49 -5.96
C SER A 225 21.72 -12.02 -5.94
N LEU A 226 20.56 -12.64 -6.15
CA LEU A 226 20.38 -14.09 -6.12
C LEU A 226 20.09 -14.65 -7.53
N ASN A 227 20.69 -15.78 -7.90
CA ASN A 227 20.40 -16.46 -9.15
C ASN A 227 19.41 -17.63 -9.00
N GLY A 228 19.19 -18.11 -7.78
CA GLY A 228 18.23 -19.17 -7.47
C GLY A 228 16.80 -18.64 -7.32
N ASP A 229 15.88 -19.56 -7.03
CA ASP A 229 14.47 -19.28 -6.88
C ASP A 229 14.15 -18.73 -5.47
N ILE A 230 13.05 -18.00 -5.36
CA ILE A 230 12.51 -17.50 -4.09
C ILE A 230 11.09 -18.01 -3.94
N GLU A 231 10.81 -18.68 -2.85
CA GLU A 231 9.50 -19.19 -2.50
C GLU A 231 9.12 -18.74 -1.07
N LEU A 232 8.14 -17.84 -0.98
CA LEU A 232 7.59 -17.33 0.26
C LEU A 232 6.14 -17.77 0.37
N THR A 233 5.80 -18.59 1.37
CA THR A 233 4.47 -19.18 1.50
C THR A 233 3.88 -18.96 2.89
N GLY A 234 2.59 -18.64 2.95
CA GLY A 234 1.91 -18.35 4.22
C GLY A 234 2.34 -17.01 4.82
N GLY A 235 2.09 -16.86 6.11
CA GLY A 235 2.57 -15.73 6.90
C GLY A 235 1.87 -14.39 6.67
N THR A 236 2.35 -13.39 7.39
CA THR A 236 1.96 -11.98 7.24
C THR A 236 3.24 -11.18 7.09
N LEU A 237 3.46 -10.67 5.88
CA LEU A 237 4.66 -9.93 5.54
C LEU A 237 4.36 -8.43 5.54
N ASP A 238 5.29 -7.64 6.06
CA ASP A 238 5.20 -6.20 5.97
C ASP A 238 5.72 -5.76 4.60
N ASP A 239 7.01 -5.67 4.42
CA ASP A 239 7.64 -5.32 3.16
C ASP A 239 8.37 -6.51 2.54
N VAL A 240 8.13 -6.76 1.27
CA VAL A 240 8.91 -7.72 0.47
C VAL A 240 9.66 -6.95 -0.61
N ARG A 241 10.99 -6.94 -0.53
CA ARG A 241 11.87 -6.30 -1.50
C ARG A 241 12.75 -7.34 -2.17
N LEU A 242 12.62 -7.47 -3.49
CA LEU A 242 13.38 -8.43 -4.29
C LEU A 242 14.12 -7.69 -5.41
N GLY A 243 15.44 -7.74 -5.39
CA GLY A 243 16.28 -7.04 -6.37
C GLY A 243 17.33 -7.94 -7.01
N ASP A 244 17.53 -7.82 -8.31
CA ASP A 244 18.55 -8.55 -9.06
C ASP A 244 18.44 -10.08 -8.92
N ILE A 245 17.24 -10.63 -9.16
CA ILE A 245 16.97 -12.07 -9.03
C ILE A 245 17.02 -12.75 -10.41
N GLY A 246 17.87 -13.77 -10.53
CA GLY A 246 18.01 -14.59 -11.74
C GLY A 246 16.97 -15.69 -11.89
N GLY A 247 16.47 -16.22 -10.77
CA GLY A 247 15.48 -17.29 -10.69
C GLY A 247 14.03 -16.82 -10.68
N ASN A 248 13.12 -17.74 -10.36
CA ASN A 248 11.70 -17.50 -10.27
C ASN A 248 11.31 -16.99 -8.86
N VAL A 249 10.27 -16.20 -8.81
CA VAL A 249 9.70 -15.69 -7.57
C VAL A 249 8.28 -16.20 -7.42
N ARG A 250 8.01 -16.89 -6.34
CA ARG A 250 6.68 -17.30 -5.90
C ARG A 250 6.41 -16.74 -4.50
N LEU A 251 5.37 -15.95 -4.40
CA LEU A 251 4.92 -15.40 -3.13
C LEU A 251 3.43 -15.71 -2.96
N GLU A 252 3.10 -16.40 -1.90
CA GLU A 252 1.74 -16.73 -1.51
C GLU A 252 1.55 -16.36 -0.04
N ALA A 253 1.16 -15.12 0.24
CA ALA A 253 1.04 -14.59 1.60
C ALA A 253 -0.42 -14.35 2.00
N HIS A 254 -0.73 -14.51 3.29
CA HIS A 254 -2.05 -14.18 3.82
C HIS A 254 -2.31 -12.67 3.76
N SER A 255 -1.28 -11.88 4.02
CA SER A 255 -1.31 -10.42 3.88
C SER A 255 0.10 -9.88 3.68
N THR A 256 0.22 -8.81 2.87
CA THR A 256 1.48 -8.08 2.64
C THR A 256 1.17 -6.58 2.58
N GLN A 257 2.00 -5.73 3.19
CA GLN A 257 1.81 -4.27 3.11
C GLN A 257 2.35 -3.74 1.78
N SER A 258 3.60 -4.09 1.43
CA SER A 258 4.17 -3.71 0.14
C SER A 258 5.01 -4.83 -0.48
N ILE A 259 5.01 -4.87 -1.82
CA ILE A 259 5.83 -5.80 -2.62
C ILE A 259 6.56 -4.97 -3.68
N HIS A 260 7.89 -4.97 -3.61
CA HIS A 260 8.75 -4.31 -4.59
C HIS A 260 9.67 -5.34 -5.25
N CYS A 261 9.50 -5.55 -6.55
CA CYS A 261 10.38 -6.42 -7.34
C CYS A 261 11.04 -5.62 -8.45
N ASN A 262 12.36 -5.65 -8.51
CA ASN A 262 13.12 -4.98 -9.55
C ASN A 262 14.18 -5.92 -10.16
N ASN A 263 14.31 -5.88 -11.49
CA ASN A 263 15.31 -6.65 -12.23
C ASN A 263 15.23 -8.17 -11.98
N ILE A 264 14.07 -8.76 -12.24
CA ILE A 264 13.84 -10.20 -12.11
C ILE A 264 13.91 -10.86 -13.50
N LYS A 265 14.72 -11.90 -13.66
CA LYS A 265 14.86 -12.61 -14.93
C LYS A 265 13.85 -13.74 -15.10
N GLY A 266 13.47 -14.38 -14.01
CA GLY A 266 12.52 -15.47 -13.96
C GLY A 266 11.06 -15.04 -13.97
N THR A 267 10.18 -16.01 -13.70
CA THR A 267 8.73 -15.82 -13.58
C THR A 267 8.39 -15.18 -12.23
N ILE A 268 7.37 -14.33 -12.19
CA ILE A 268 6.78 -13.84 -10.94
C ILE A 268 5.36 -14.38 -10.81
N ASP A 269 5.07 -15.07 -9.71
CA ASP A 269 3.73 -15.52 -9.31
C ASP A 269 3.44 -15.00 -7.90
N LEU A 270 2.60 -13.96 -7.81
CA LEU A 270 2.19 -13.33 -6.56
C LEU A 270 0.72 -13.64 -6.30
N ARG A 271 0.42 -14.21 -5.13
CA ARG A 271 -0.93 -14.56 -4.69
C ARG A 271 -1.18 -14.13 -3.26
N GLY A 272 -2.38 -13.64 -3.01
CA GLY A 272 -2.80 -13.28 -1.64
C GLY A 272 -3.52 -11.94 -1.56
N ARG A 273 -3.34 -11.29 -0.42
CA ARG A 273 -3.88 -9.94 -0.18
C ARG A 273 -2.73 -9.00 0.10
N GLY A 274 -2.85 -7.76 -0.38
CA GLY A 274 -1.82 -6.78 -0.15
C GLY A 274 -2.31 -5.35 -0.29
N ALA A 275 -1.42 -4.40 0.02
CA ALA A 275 -1.67 -3.01 -0.29
C ALA A 275 -1.00 -2.66 -1.63
N ASP A 276 0.28 -2.35 -1.63
CA ASP A 276 0.98 -1.84 -2.80
C ASP A 276 1.83 -2.92 -3.49
N VAL A 277 1.86 -2.89 -4.81
CA VAL A 277 2.70 -3.77 -5.64
C VAL A 277 3.43 -2.94 -6.67
N GLU A 278 4.74 -3.02 -6.68
CA GLU A 278 5.59 -2.38 -7.68
C GLU A 278 6.51 -3.43 -8.34
N LEU A 279 6.33 -3.61 -9.64
CA LEU A 279 7.16 -4.52 -10.44
C LEU A 279 7.84 -3.75 -11.56
N GLU A 280 9.16 -3.78 -11.58
CA GLU A 280 9.97 -3.09 -12.58
C GLU A 280 10.98 -4.03 -13.23
N ASN A 281 11.16 -3.90 -14.55
CA ASN A 281 12.20 -4.60 -15.31
C ASN A 281 12.15 -6.12 -15.16
N ILE A 282 10.98 -6.71 -15.44
CA ILE A 282 10.78 -8.15 -15.32
C ILE A 282 10.88 -8.80 -16.70
N ALA A 283 11.84 -9.73 -16.85
CA ALA A 283 12.09 -10.42 -18.10
C ALA A 283 11.20 -11.66 -18.30
N GLY A 284 10.70 -12.26 -17.22
CA GLY A 284 9.81 -13.42 -17.23
C GLY A 284 8.32 -13.06 -17.27
N PRO A 285 7.43 -14.07 -17.40
CA PRO A 285 6.00 -13.89 -17.25
C PRO A 285 5.62 -13.43 -15.83
N VAL A 286 4.57 -12.62 -15.71
CA VAL A 286 4.06 -12.09 -14.45
C VAL A 286 2.62 -12.53 -14.24
N SER A 287 2.33 -13.11 -13.10
CA SER A 287 0.99 -13.47 -12.64
C SER A 287 0.71 -12.82 -11.27
N LEU A 288 -0.31 -11.98 -11.20
CA LEU A 288 -0.80 -11.33 -10.00
C LEU A 288 -2.22 -11.83 -9.70
N GLY A 289 -2.39 -12.60 -8.65
CA GLY A 289 -3.68 -13.15 -8.24
C GLY A 289 -4.05 -12.73 -6.82
N GLY A 290 -5.23 -12.12 -6.64
CA GLY A 290 -5.72 -11.77 -5.31
C GLY A 290 -6.26 -10.37 -5.18
N ASP A 291 -6.38 -9.88 -3.94
CA ASP A 291 -6.96 -8.59 -3.62
C ASP A 291 -5.90 -7.62 -3.10
N TYR A 292 -5.50 -6.73 -3.97
CA TYR A 292 -4.60 -5.62 -3.64
C TYR A 292 -5.43 -4.34 -3.49
N THR A 293 -5.29 -3.66 -2.37
CA THR A 293 -6.12 -2.49 -2.01
C THR A 293 -5.42 -1.16 -2.26
N GLY A 294 -4.12 -1.16 -2.41
CA GLY A 294 -3.28 -0.01 -2.74
C GLY A 294 -3.06 0.17 -4.24
N THR A 295 -1.92 0.69 -4.57
CA THR A 295 -1.49 0.95 -5.96
C THR A 295 -0.76 -0.26 -6.54
N ILE A 296 -1.12 -0.69 -7.75
CA ILE A 296 -0.33 -1.64 -8.53
C ILE A 296 0.38 -0.85 -9.63
N THR A 297 1.70 -0.84 -9.59
CA THR A 297 2.56 -0.21 -10.59
C THR A 297 3.39 -1.28 -11.31
N LEU A 298 3.24 -1.37 -12.61
CA LEU A 298 3.97 -2.32 -13.46
C LEU A 298 4.75 -1.54 -14.51
N ARG A 299 6.05 -1.79 -14.65
CA ARG A 299 6.91 -1.08 -15.62
C ARG A 299 7.89 -2.03 -16.28
N GLY A 300 8.06 -1.91 -17.59
CA GLY A 300 9.08 -2.65 -18.34
C GLY A 300 8.95 -4.17 -18.20
N LEU A 301 7.74 -4.71 -18.42
CA LEU A 301 7.49 -6.15 -18.36
C LEU A 301 7.58 -6.77 -19.75
N ALA A 302 8.60 -7.61 -19.95
CA ALA A 302 8.99 -8.10 -21.27
C ALA A 302 8.14 -9.26 -21.81
N LYS A 303 7.31 -9.88 -20.97
CA LYS A 303 6.47 -11.03 -21.35
C LYS A 303 5.06 -10.90 -20.79
N THR A 304 4.26 -11.93 -20.98
CA THR A 304 2.84 -11.96 -20.62
C THR A 304 2.60 -11.56 -19.17
N VAL A 305 1.67 -10.64 -19.01
CA VAL A 305 1.19 -10.14 -17.71
C VAL A 305 -0.25 -10.54 -17.54
N ARG A 306 -0.52 -11.21 -16.44
CA ARG A 306 -1.87 -11.58 -16.04
C ARG A 306 -2.16 -11.03 -14.65
N LEU A 307 -3.20 -10.22 -14.53
CA LEU A 307 -3.70 -9.71 -13.26
C LEU A 307 -5.13 -10.22 -13.06
N GLN A 308 -5.41 -10.82 -11.94
CA GLN A 308 -6.72 -11.34 -11.58
C GLN A 308 -7.10 -10.90 -10.17
N SER A 309 -8.01 -9.94 -10.09
CA SER A 309 -8.61 -9.50 -8.83
C SER A 309 -10.15 -9.57 -8.90
N MET A 310 -10.83 -9.32 -7.81
CA MET A 310 -12.30 -9.27 -7.79
C MET A 310 -12.87 -8.12 -8.64
N ARG A 311 -12.10 -7.07 -8.90
CA ARG A 311 -12.55 -5.87 -9.60
C ARG A 311 -11.99 -5.76 -11.01
N THR A 312 -10.74 -6.15 -11.21
CA THR A 312 -10.01 -5.95 -12.47
C THR A 312 -9.34 -7.24 -12.89
N GLN A 313 -9.51 -7.61 -14.16
CA GLN A 313 -8.82 -8.69 -14.82
C GLN A 313 -8.12 -8.13 -16.05
N LEU A 314 -6.81 -8.35 -16.14
CA LEU A 314 -5.99 -7.92 -17.25
C LEU A 314 -5.15 -9.09 -17.76
N ASP A 315 -5.21 -9.31 -19.05
CA ASP A 315 -4.24 -10.12 -19.79
C ASP A 315 -3.59 -9.22 -20.85
N ALA A 316 -2.29 -9.06 -20.81
CA ALA A 316 -1.52 -8.34 -21.81
C ALA A 316 -0.28 -9.15 -22.20
N ARG A 317 0.18 -9.01 -23.45
CA ARG A 317 1.37 -9.72 -23.92
C ARG A 317 2.64 -9.12 -23.34
N GLN A 318 2.68 -7.80 -23.20
CA GLN A 318 3.87 -7.07 -22.74
C GLN A 318 3.46 -5.66 -22.29
N ILE A 319 4.21 -5.10 -21.35
CA ILE A 319 4.10 -3.70 -20.92
C ILE A 319 5.46 -3.05 -21.14
N ASN A 320 5.64 -2.35 -22.25
CA ASN A 320 6.90 -1.66 -22.55
C ASN A 320 7.06 -0.36 -21.77
N GLY A 321 5.96 0.33 -21.55
CA GLY A 321 5.89 1.52 -20.73
C GLY A 321 5.50 1.19 -19.28
N TYR A 322 4.31 1.64 -18.90
CA TYR A 322 3.80 1.40 -17.56
C TYR A 322 2.30 1.07 -17.54
N LEU A 323 1.88 0.47 -16.45
CA LEU A 323 0.50 0.36 -16.01
C LEU A 323 0.42 0.72 -14.54
N ARG A 324 -0.47 1.63 -14.20
CA ARG A 324 -0.78 2.04 -12.84
C ARG A 324 -2.26 1.83 -12.57
N LEU A 325 -2.57 0.94 -11.66
CA LEU A 325 -3.93 0.66 -11.20
C LEU A 325 -4.08 1.16 -9.77
N GLU A 326 -5.01 2.08 -9.59
CA GLU A 326 -5.41 2.63 -8.30
C GLU A 326 -6.90 2.34 -8.03
N ARG A 327 -7.37 2.77 -6.87
CA ARG A 327 -8.78 2.65 -6.52
C ARG A 327 -9.63 3.61 -7.36
N GLY A 328 -10.16 3.13 -8.46
CA GLY A 328 -11.06 3.88 -9.34
C GLY A 328 -10.43 4.41 -10.62
N SER A 329 -9.13 4.21 -10.84
CA SER A 329 -8.44 4.59 -12.07
C SER A 329 -7.43 3.55 -12.52
N LEU A 330 -7.34 3.34 -13.82
CA LEU A 330 -6.30 2.56 -14.49
C LEU A 330 -5.70 3.43 -15.59
N ASP A 331 -4.43 3.74 -15.45
CA ASP A 331 -3.65 4.48 -16.43
C ASP A 331 -2.54 3.58 -16.97
N ALA A 332 -2.47 3.42 -18.28
CA ALA A 332 -1.47 2.58 -18.89
C ALA A 332 -0.95 3.16 -20.20
N LYS A 333 0.35 2.99 -20.40
CA LYS A 333 1.06 3.44 -21.58
C LYS A 333 1.93 2.33 -22.19
N ASP A 334 1.97 2.29 -23.53
CA ASP A 334 2.79 1.37 -24.33
C ASP A 334 2.55 -0.11 -23.99
N LEU A 335 1.28 -0.49 -23.92
CA LEU A 335 0.89 -1.89 -23.79
C LEU A 335 0.92 -2.60 -25.16
N VAL A 336 1.44 -3.82 -25.16
CA VAL A 336 1.46 -4.67 -26.36
C VAL A 336 0.43 -5.79 -26.22
N GLY A 337 -0.48 -5.88 -27.21
CA GLY A 337 -1.56 -6.84 -27.24
C GLY A 337 -1.20 -8.27 -27.68
N PRO A 338 -2.17 -9.15 -27.74
CA PRO A 338 -3.58 -8.86 -27.47
C PRO A 338 -3.82 -8.47 -26.00
N ILE A 339 -4.56 -7.38 -25.80
CA ILE A 339 -4.91 -6.85 -24.49
C ILE A 339 -6.36 -7.23 -24.21
N LYS A 340 -6.63 -7.87 -23.11
CA LYS A 340 -7.97 -8.10 -22.58
C LYS A 340 -8.08 -7.51 -21.19
N LEU A 341 -8.94 -6.52 -21.03
CA LEU A 341 -9.16 -5.83 -19.77
C LEU A 341 -10.64 -5.82 -19.42
N THR A 342 -10.96 -6.33 -18.26
CA THR A 342 -12.31 -6.26 -17.67
C THR A 342 -12.23 -5.59 -16.32
N THR A 343 -13.04 -4.54 -16.11
CA THR A 343 -13.05 -3.83 -14.83
C THR A 343 -14.46 -3.36 -14.42
N LYS A 344 -14.72 -3.23 -13.12
CA LYS A 344 -16.07 -2.96 -12.60
C LYS A 344 -16.36 -1.49 -12.33
N ALA A 345 -15.45 -0.75 -11.72
CA ALA A 345 -15.70 0.63 -11.33
C ALA A 345 -14.38 1.39 -11.38
N THR A 346 -13.93 1.70 -12.59
CA THR A 346 -12.58 2.19 -12.84
C THR A 346 -12.59 3.01 -14.13
N ASP A 347 -12.11 4.22 -14.08
CA ASP A 347 -11.82 5.00 -15.25
C ASP A 347 -10.55 4.45 -15.91
N VAL A 348 -10.56 4.31 -17.21
CA VAL A 348 -9.50 3.63 -17.96
C VAL A 348 -8.91 4.58 -18.99
N THR A 349 -7.63 4.86 -18.87
CA THR A 349 -6.83 5.61 -19.83
C THR A 349 -5.76 4.70 -20.44
N LEU A 350 -5.84 4.43 -21.73
CA LEU A 350 -4.87 3.63 -22.46
C LEU A 350 -4.21 4.46 -23.56
N THR A 351 -2.90 4.63 -23.47
CA THR A 351 -2.10 5.44 -24.40
C THR A 351 -1.02 4.58 -25.06
N GLY A 352 -0.77 4.76 -26.36
CA GLY A 352 0.32 4.08 -27.08
C GLY A 352 0.19 2.55 -27.19
N PHE A 353 -1.00 1.99 -26.98
CA PHE A 353 -1.21 0.55 -27.08
C PHE A 353 -1.16 0.06 -28.52
N SER A 354 -0.73 -1.19 -28.71
CA SER A 354 -0.62 -1.85 -30.03
C SER A 354 -1.31 -3.21 -30.04
N ASP A 355 -1.58 -3.74 -31.23
CA ASP A 355 -2.31 -4.98 -31.48
C ASP A 355 -3.79 -4.92 -31.05
N ALA A 356 -4.42 -6.08 -30.83
CA ALA A 356 -5.82 -6.16 -30.47
C ALA A 356 -6.12 -5.73 -29.05
N LEU A 357 -7.20 -4.94 -28.87
CA LEU A 357 -7.74 -4.52 -27.58
C LEU A 357 -9.18 -5.03 -27.41
N ASP A 358 -9.47 -5.71 -26.33
CA ASP A 358 -10.80 -6.12 -25.88
C ASP A 358 -11.00 -5.56 -24.45
N LEU A 359 -11.89 -4.56 -24.33
CA LEU A 359 -12.10 -3.81 -23.08
C LEU A 359 -13.56 -3.88 -22.65
N ASP A 360 -13.81 -4.36 -21.46
CA ASP A 360 -15.14 -4.42 -20.83
C ASP A 360 -15.15 -3.66 -19.50
N VAL A 361 -15.89 -2.54 -19.46
CA VAL A 361 -16.00 -1.66 -18.29
C VAL A 361 -17.44 -1.61 -17.81
N ASP A 362 -17.68 -2.02 -16.56
CA ASP A 362 -19.02 -1.93 -15.99
C ASP A 362 -19.41 -0.46 -15.71
N ARG A 363 -18.54 0.29 -15.06
CA ARG A 363 -18.72 1.73 -14.78
C ARG A 363 -17.37 2.44 -14.76
N GLY A 364 -17.28 3.54 -15.48
CA GLY A 364 -16.09 4.38 -15.58
C GLY A 364 -15.95 4.97 -16.98
N ASP A 365 -15.28 6.09 -17.08
CA ASP A 365 -14.96 6.72 -18.34
C ASP A 365 -13.76 6.03 -18.99
N ILE A 366 -13.75 5.98 -20.31
CA ILE A 366 -12.74 5.28 -21.11
C ILE A 366 -12.10 6.26 -22.06
N GLU A 367 -10.79 6.38 -21.97
CA GLU A 367 -10.00 7.16 -22.89
C GLU A 367 -8.98 6.28 -23.61
N LEU A 368 -9.06 6.25 -24.93
CA LEU A 368 -8.21 5.44 -25.79
C LEU A 368 -7.44 6.31 -26.78
N ARG A 369 -6.10 6.21 -26.71
CA ARG A 369 -5.17 6.94 -27.56
C ARG A 369 -4.13 6.00 -28.19
N PRO A 370 -4.44 5.29 -29.27
CA PRO A 370 -3.41 4.55 -30.02
C PRO A 370 -2.49 5.58 -30.71
N GLU A 371 -1.26 5.73 -30.23
CA GLU A 371 -0.33 6.77 -30.72
C GLU A 371 0.26 6.43 -32.09
N HIS A 372 0.23 5.15 -32.50
CA HIS A 372 0.90 4.65 -33.70
C HIS A 372 -0.09 4.08 -34.72
N SER A 373 0.27 4.19 -36.00
CA SER A 373 -0.44 3.53 -37.13
C SER A 373 0.48 2.45 -37.69
N PRO A 374 -0.07 1.27 -38.08
CA PRO A 374 -1.48 0.89 -38.05
C PRO A 374 -1.99 0.59 -36.65
N ILE A 375 -3.26 0.92 -36.40
CA ILE A 375 -3.94 0.54 -35.15
C ILE A 375 -4.37 -0.93 -35.22
N GLY A 376 -4.54 -1.57 -34.07
CA GLY A 376 -5.08 -2.92 -33.95
C GLY A 376 -6.61 -2.96 -34.02
N ARG A 377 -7.19 -4.17 -33.97
CA ARG A 377 -8.62 -4.35 -33.76
C ARG A 377 -8.97 -3.86 -32.34
N ILE A 378 -10.04 -3.06 -32.24
CA ILE A 378 -10.48 -2.52 -30.92
C ILE A 378 -11.95 -2.90 -30.72
N ALA A 379 -12.23 -3.52 -29.59
CA ALA A 379 -13.57 -3.79 -29.11
C ALA A 379 -13.73 -3.25 -27.70
N VAL A 380 -14.66 -2.32 -27.51
CA VAL A 380 -14.91 -1.66 -26.23
C VAL A 380 -16.38 -1.76 -25.87
N HIS A 381 -16.64 -2.27 -24.70
CA HIS A 381 -17.97 -2.34 -24.10
C HIS A 381 -17.99 -1.61 -22.76
N ALA A 382 -18.81 -0.57 -22.65
CA ALA A 382 -19.09 0.09 -21.40
C ALA A 382 -20.57 -0.08 -21.04
N ARG A 383 -20.88 -0.41 -19.79
CA ARG A 383 -22.27 -0.35 -19.34
C ARG A 383 -22.66 1.08 -18.97
N SER A 384 -21.78 1.83 -18.34
CA SER A 384 -22.00 3.23 -17.99
C SER A 384 -20.69 3.99 -17.92
N GLY A 385 -20.59 5.04 -18.71
CA GLY A 385 -19.41 5.89 -18.85
C GLY A 385 -19.26 6.41 -20.26
N ASN A 386 -18.49 7.46 -20.43
CA ASN A 386 -18.17 8.04 -21.73
C ASN A 386 -16.99 7.31 -22.35
N ILE A 387 -16.94 7.26 -23.67
CA ILE A 387 -15.83 6.70 -24.42
C ILE A 387 -15.22 7.81 -25.28
N GLU A 388 -13.98 8.13 -25.04
CA GLU A 388 -13.18 9.02 -25.88
C GLU A 388 -12.16 8.20 -26.67
N PHE A 389 -12.21 8.33 -28.00
CA PHE A 389 -11.30 7.67 -28.92
C PHE A 389 -10.56 8.69 -29.76
N ALA A 390 -9.30 8.95 -29.41
CA ALA A 390 -8.43 9.89 -30.11
C ALA A 390 -7.45 9.13 -31.02
N VAL A 391 -7.59 9.27 -32.32
CA VAL A 391 -6.83 8.47 -33.28
C VAL A 391 -5.70 9.26 -33.94
N PRO A 392 -4.57 8.63 -34.31
CA PRO A 392 -3.52 9.24 -35.12
C PRO A 392 -4.07 9.71 -36.46
N ALA A 393 -3.54 10.82 -36.98
CA ALA A 393 -4.00 11.42 -38.26
C ALA A 393 -3.91 10.48 -39.45
N ALA A 394 -2.99 9.49 -39.44
CA ALA A 394 -2.77 8.51 -40.50
C ALA A 394 -3.50 7.17 -40.24
N ALA A 395 -4.31 7.06 -39.17
CA ALA A 395 -4.99 5.81 -38.87
C ALA A 395 -6.05 5.45 -39.91
N GLN A 396 -6.10 4.17 -40.23
CA GLN A 396 -7.11 3.58 -41.12
C GLN A 396 -7.89 2.52 -40.34
N PHE A 397 -9.23 2.57 -40.38
CA PHE A 397 -10.10 1.66 -39.62
C PHE A 397 -11.53 1.69 -40.14
N ALA A 398 -12.27 0.64 -39.83
CA ALA A 398 -13.72 0.60 -39.95
C ALA A 398 -14.33 0.78 -38.57
N LEU A 399 -15.15 1.84 -38.39
CA LEU A 399 -15.75 2.19 -37.08
C LEU A 399 -17.22 1.79 -37.04
N VAL A 400 -17.61 1.18 -35.95
CA VAL A 400 -18.99 1.09 -35.47
C VAL A 400 -19.02 1.57 -34.04
N ALA A 401 -19.63 2.73 -33.81
CA ALA A 401 -19.86 3.24 -32.46
C ALA A 401 -21.37 3.29 -32.19
N ASN A 402 -21.80 2.85 -31.00
CA ASN A 402 -23.19 2.80 -30.59
C ASN A 402 -23.36 3.20 -29.14
N THR A 403 -24.33 4.10 -28.90
CA THR A 403 -24.79 4.40 -27.53
C THR A 403 -26.30 4.22 -27.43
N ASP A 404 -26.78 3.52 -26.41
CA ASP A 404 -28.22 3.31 -26.20
C ASP A 404 -28.88 4.56 -25.59
N ASN A 405 -28.16 5.28 -24.71
CA ASN A 405 -28.60 6.52 -24.08
C ASN A 405 -27.44 7.51 -24.01
N GLY A 406 -27.31 8.36 -25.01
CA GLY A 406 -26.25 9.36 -25.13
C GLY A 406 -26.09 9.86 -26.55
N GLU A 407 -25.10 10.68 -26.78
CA GLU A 407 -24.78 11.31 -28.04
C GLU A 407 -23.42 10.82 -28.54
N ILE A 408 -23.22 10.87 -29.87
CA ILE A 408 -21.92 10.57 -30.50
C ILE A 408 -21.39 11.86 -31.11
N ASP A 409 -20.25 12.35 -30.65
CA ASP A 409 -19.55 13.49 -31.21
C ASP A 409 -18.49 13.01 -32.21
N ASN A 410 -18.74 13.27 -33.49
CA ASN A 410 -17.83 12.89 -34.59
C ASN A 410 -17.01 14.10 -35.06
N GLN A 411 -15.74 14.12 -34.73
CA GLN A 411 -14.78 15.16 -35.16
C GLN A 411 -13.85 14.67 -36.29
N LEU A 412 -14.11 13.50 -36.89
CA LEU A 412 -13.29 12.94 -37.97
C LEU A 412 -13.82 13.30 -39.38
N GLY A 413 -15.05 13.84 -39.47
CA GLY A 413 -15.65 14.31 -40.71
C GLY A 413 -16.63 13.33 -41.34
N ASP A 414 -17.07 13.64 -42.57
CA ASP A 414 -18.23 13.03 -43.25
C ASP A 414 -18.05 11.58 -43.72
N ALA A 415 -16.84 11.03 -43.60
CA ALA A 415 -16.57 9.62 -43.92
C ALA A 415 -17.31 8.66 -42.98
N LEU A 416 -17.68 9.14 -41.80
CA LEU A 416 -18.45 8.43 -40.80
C LEU A 416 -19.86 9.01 -40.78
N LYS A 417 -20.88 8.16 -40.86
CA LYS A 417 -22.28 8.58 -40.91
C LYS A 417 -22.95 8.31 -39.60
N GLU A 418 -23.52 9.37 -39.03
CA GLU A 418 -24.31 9.28 -37.84
C GLU A 418 -25.79 9.02 -38.16
N ASN A 419 -26.42 8.17 -37.38
CA ASN A 419 -27.84 7.90 -37.39
C ASN A 419 -28.37 7.90 -35.95
N SER A 420 -29.08 8.97 -35.57
CA SER A 420 -29.66 9.09 -34.23
C SER A 420 -31.07 8.55 -34.22
N GLN A 421 -31.38 7.60 -33.33
CA GLN A 421 -32.70 7.00 -33.15
C GLN A 421 -33.13 7.06 -31.71
N GLY A 422 -34.11 7.89 -31.40
CA GLY A 422 -34.69 7.98 -30.08
C GLY A 422 -33.75 8.62 -29.05
N ARG A 423 -33.26 7.84 -28.06
CA ARG A 423 -32.32 8.29 -27.02
C ARG A 423 -30.89 7.91 -27.29
N GLY A 424 -30.65 7.12 -28.33
CA GLY A 424 -29.33 6.62 -28.66
C GLY A 424 -28.85 7.14 -30.02
N SER A 425 -27.56 6.99 -30.27
CA SER A 425 -26.90 7.34 -31.51
C SER A 425 -26.02 6.21 -32.00
N ARG A 426 -25.88 6.09 -33.32
CA ARG A 426 -24.99 5.15 -33.99
C ARG A 426 -24.16 5.89 -35.04
N LEU A 427 -22.87 5.66 -35.03
CA LEU A 427 -21.91 6.18 -35.97
C LEU A 427 -21.24 5.01 -36.68
N GLU A 428 -21.28 4.96 -38.01
CA GLU A 428 -20.64 3.90 -38.78
C GLU A 428 -19.99 4.42 -40.07
N GLY A 429 -18.90 3.78 -40.45
CA GLY A 429 -18.17 4.10 -41.68
C GLY A 429 -16.74 3.62 -41.64
N SER A 430 -15.96 3.99 -42.66
CA SER A 430 -14.56 3.60 -42.73
C SER A 430 -13.67 4.76 -43.18
N ILE A 431 -12.49 4.82 -42.60
CA ILE A 431 -11.41 5.71 -43.01
C ILE A 431 -10.27 4.84 -43.52
N GLY A 432 -10.19 4.73 -44.87
CA GLY A 432 -9.26 3.82 -45.55
C GLY A 432 -9.60 2.33 -45.35
N ALA A 433 -8.63 1.47 -45.55
CA ALA A 433 -8.72 0.02 -45.33
C ALA A 433 -7.94 -0.37 -44.09
N GLY A 434 -8.65 -0.66 -43.00
CA GLY A 434 -8.03 -0.95 -41.70
C GLY A 434 -8.87 -1.89 -40.84
N PRO A 435 -8.44 -2.20 -39.64
CA PRO A 435 -9.13 -3.12 -38.74
C PRO A 435 -10.45 -2.56 -38.23
N ASP A 436 -11.27 -3.46 -37.68
CA ASP A 436 -12.53 -3.10 -37.04
C ASP A 436 -12.32 -2.44 -35.68
N VAL A 437 -13.03 -1.33 -35.50
CA VAL A 437 -13.14 -0.61 -34.19
C VAL A 437 -14.61 -0.60 -33.82
N ASN A 438 -14.93 -1.24 -32.71
CA ASN A 438 -16.29 -1.33 -32.18
C ASN A 438 -16.33 -0.68 -30.78
N LEU A 439 -17.10 0.41 -30.65
CA LEU A 439 -17.25 1.17 -29.39
C LEU A 439 -18.71 1.15 -28.99
N VAL A 440 -19.02 0.56 -27.86
CA VAL A 440 -20.40 0.42 -27.38
C VAL A 440 -20.50 0.92 -25.92
N THR A 441 -21.43 1.84 -25.67
CA THR A 441 -21.85 2.19 -24.31
C THR A 441 -23.37 2.13 -24.18
N LYS A 442 -23.88 1.68 -23.03
CA LYS A 442 -25.33 1.72 -22.78
C LYS A 442 -25.78 3.07 -22.26
N HIS A 443 -24.96 3.71 -21.41
CA HIS A 443 -25.25 5.01 -20.81
C HIS A 443 -24.00 5.87 -20.83
N GLY A 444 -23.94 6.87 -21.70
CA GLY A 444 -22.83 7.78 -21.87
C GLY A 444 -22.65 8.21 -23.32
N SER A 445 -21.79 9.18 -23.55
CA SER A 445 -21.45 9.72 -24.86
C SER A 445 -20.20 9.03 -25.43
N ILE A 446 -20.09 9.04 -26.74
CA ILE A 446 -18.89 8.58 -27.46
C ILE A 446 -18.33 9.77 -28.24
N THR A 447 -17.08 10.13 -27.98
CA THR A 447 -16.36 11.16 -28.73
C THR A 447 -15.29 10.51 -29.56
N VAL A 448 -15.29 10.77 -30.88
CA VAL A 448 -14.28 10.28 -31.81
C VAL A 448 -13.57 11.46 -32.47
N ARG A 449 -12.28 11.62 -32.15
CA ARG A 449 -11.50 12.79 -32.60
C ARG A 449 -10.10 12.42 -33.12
N LYS A 450 -9.44 13.36 -33.79
CA LYS A 450 -8.01 13.24 -34.07
C LYS A 450 -7.18 13.56 -32.84
N ALA A 451 -6.11 12.80 -32.62
CA ALA A 451 -5.12 13.14 -31.61
C ALA A 451 -4.43 14.47 -31.95
N THR A 452 -4.36 15.40 -31.02
CA THR A 452 -3.66 16.66 -31.18
C THR A 452 -2.17 16.47 -30.91
N GLY A 453 -1.30 17.11 -31.71
CA GLY A 453 0.16 16.92 -31.62
C GLY A 453 0.82 17.33 -30.29
N GLU A 454 0.14 18.12 -29.46
CA GLU A 454 0.60 18.49 -28.12
C GLU A 454 0.40 17.36 -27.08
N GLU A 455 -0.57 16.51 -27.26
CA GLU A 455 -0.82 15.35 -26.36
C GLU A 455 0.26 14.27 -26.49
N SER A 456 1.00 14.21 -27.61
CA SER A 456 2.16 13.33 -27.80
C SER A 456 3.45 13.85 -27.11
N ALA A 457 3.50 15.10 -26.68
CA ALA A 457 4.72 15.74 -26.16
C ALA A 457 4.81 15.77 -24.63
N GLU A 458 3.71 15.57 -23.91
CA GLU A 458 3.67 15.66 -22.43
C GLU A 458 4.23 14.45 -21.69
N ALA A 459 4.64 13.40 -22.43
CA ALA A 459 5.22 12.18 -21.88
C ALA A 459 6.75 12.20 -21.73
N LYS A 460 7.37 13.38 -21.53
CA LYS A 460 8.81 13.44 -21.20
C LYS A 460 8.99 13.30 -19.69
N PRO A 461 9.65 12.25 -19.18
CA PRO A 461 9.89 12.14 -17.74
C PRO A 461 10.72 13.32 -17.28
N THR A 462 10.20 14.08 -16.34
CA THR A 462 10.97 15.11 -15.61
C THR A 462 12.11 14.41 -14.90
N ALA A 463 13.32 14.58 -15.42
CA ALA A 463 14.54 14.10 -14.77
C ALA A 463 14.61 14.73 -13.37
N MET A 464 14.51 13.92 -12.34
CA MET A 464 14.79 14.32 -10.97
C MET A 464 16.22 14.81 -10.92
N GLY A 465 16.37 16.11 -10.67
CA GLY A 465 17.65 16.78 -10.51
C GLY A 465 18.41 16.17 -9.33
N THR A 466 19.55 15.59 -9.63
CA THR A 466 20.61 15.30 -8.68
C THR A 466 21.07 16.63 -8.07
N ASN A 467 20.70 16.88 -6.84
CA ASN A 467 21.41 17.88 -6.02
C ASN A 467 22.42 17.14 -5.12
N ARG A 468 23.65 17.62 -5.24
CA ARG A 468 24.85 17.25 -4.48
C ARG A 468 24.71 17.44 -2.98
#